data_32183e84a196d03a7bdbd01d1c659ce6
#
_entry.id   32183e84a196d03a7bdbd01d1c659ce6
#
_cell.length_a   1.000
_cell.length_b   1.000
_cell.length_c   1.000
_cell.angle_alpha   90.00
_cell.angle_beta   90.00
_cell.angle_gamma   90.00
#
_symmetry.space_group_name_H-M   'P 1'
#
loop_
_entity.id
_entity.type
_entity.pdbx_description
1 polymer ?
#
loop_
_entity_poly.entity_id
_entity_poly.type
_entity_poly.pdbx_seq_one_letter_code
_entity_poly.pdbx_strand_id
1 'polypeptide(L)'
;MELGLCWVFLVAILEGVQCEVQLVESGGGLVQPGGSLRLSCAVSGFTFNSYDMNWVRQAPGKGLEWLSYISGSSNYIYIADSVKGRFTISRDNARNSLYAQLNSLRVDDTAVYYCTRGSYYGSGLYYFDSWGQGTLVTVSSA
;
A
#
# COMPACT_ATOMS: atom_id res chain seq x y z
N MET A 1 -10.70 -2.93 20.24
CA MET A 1 -11.11 -1.85 19.90
C MET A 1 -11.77 -1.77 18.62
N GLU A 2 -11.19 -2.10 17.53
CA GLU A 2 -11.86 -2.12 16.32
C GLU A 2 -13.02 -3.00 16.32
N LEU A 3 -12.91 -4.12 16.96
CA LEU A 3 -13.98 -5.06 17.01
C LEU A 3 -15.16 -4.46 17.69
N GLY A 4 -14.93 -3.77 18.79
CA GLY A 4 -16.02 -3.15 19.49
C GLY A 4 -16.63 -2.03 18.68
N LEU A 5 -15.80 -1.30 17.97
CA LEU A 5 -16.28 -0.24 17.15
C LEU A 5 -17.12 -0.78 16.00
N CYS A 6 -16.67 -1.83 15.37
CA CYS A 6 -17.43 -2.45 14.31
C CYS A 6 -18.78 -2.90 14.82
N TRP A 7 -18.83 -3.42 16.02
CA TRP A 7 -20.05 -3.91 16.56
C TRP A 7 -21.04 -2.77 16.78
N VAL A 8 -20.57 -1.66 17.27
CA VAL A 8 -21.42 -0.52 17.48
C VAL A 8 -22.00 -0.02 16.16
N PHE A 9 -21.17 0.08 15.16
CA PHE A 9 -21.65 0.51 13.87
C PHE A 9 -22.63 -0.47 13.28
N LEU A 10 -22.38 -1.75 13.45
CA LEU A 10 -23.27 -2.75 12.95
C LEU A 10 -24.65 -2.60 13.54
N VAL A 11 -24.71 -2.36 14.84
CA VAL A 11 -25.99 -2.23 15.49
C VAL A 11 -26.68 -0.94 15.05
N ALA A 12 -25.90 0.10 14.89
CA ALA A 12 -26.50 1.38 14.60
C ALA A 12 -26.94 1.52 13.18
N ILE A 13 -26.18 0.97 12.26
CA ILE A 13 -26.45 1.17 10.93
C ILE A 13 -26.94 0.06 10.18
N LEU A 14 -26.80 -1.03 10.47
CA LEU A 14 -27.21 -2.14 9.75
C LEU A 14 -26.56 -2.27 8.42
N GLU A 15 -26.11 -1.26 7.77
CA GLU A 15 -25.43 -1.46 6.57
C GLU A 15 -24.07 -1.54 6.91
N GLY A 16 -23.78 -1.54 7.95
CA GLY A 16 -22.67 -1.82 8.43
C GLY A 16 -21.48 -1.71 7.79
N VAL A 17 -20.90 -2.41 7.54
CA VAL A 17 -19.81 -2.40 6.94
C VAL A 17 -18.63 -2.00 7.63
N GLN A 18 -18.49 -1.80 8.75
CA GLN A 18 -17.34 -1.26 9.34
C GLN A 18 -16.31 -2.23 9.77
N CYS A 19 -16.55 -3.52 9.70
CA CYS A 19 -15.55 -4.53 10.04
C CYS A 19 -14.77 -5.02 8.87
N GLU A 20 -14.97 -4.39 7.71
CA GLU A 20 -14.25 -4.82 6.55
C GLU A 20 -12.83 -4.36 6.59
N VAL A 21 -11.97 -5.09 5.88
CA VAL A 21 -10.59 -4.70 5.67
C VAL A 21 -10.57 -3.44 4.82
N GLN A 22 -9.80 -2.45 5.24
CA GLN A 22 -9.64 -1.22 4.48
C GLN A 22 -8.18 -0.83 4.40
N LEU A 23 -7.77 -0.40 3.22
CA LEU A 23 -6.44 0.12 2.96
C LEU A 23 -6.63 1.45 2.24
N VAL A 24 -6.07 2.53 2.78
CA VAL A 24 -6.28 3.86 2.22
C VAL A 24 -4.92 4.51 1.99
N GLU A 25 -4.56 4.71 0.72
CA GLU A 25 -3.30 5.34 0.37
C GLU A 25 -3.44 6.84 0.35
N SER A 26 -2.35 7.53 0.59
CA SER A 26 -2.28 8.98 0.49
C SER A 26 -0.86 9.41 0.21
N GLY A 27 -0.66 10.66 -0.12
CA GLY A 27 0.66 11.21 -0.33
C GLY A 27 1.05 11.43 -1.79
N GLY A 28 0.22 10.98 -2.71
CA GLY A 28 0.48 11.20 -4.12
C GLY A 28 0.32 12.66 -4.51
N GLY A 29 0.74 12.98 -5.71
CA GLY A 29 0.61 14.33 -6.21
C GLY A 29 1.52 14.57 -7.39
N LEU A 30 1.69 15.82 -7.73
CA LEU A 30 2.52 16.24 -8.85
C LEU A 30 3.91 16.57 -8.34
N VAL A 31 4.93 16.04 -8.99
CA VAL A 31 6.30 16.29 -8.58
C VAL A 31 7.16 16.42 -9.83
N GLN A 32 8.25 17.15 -9.73
CA GLN A 32 9.17 17.31 -10.85
C GLN A 32 10.14 16.14 -10.91
N PRO A 33 10.68 15.83 -12.10
CA PRO A 33 11.69 14.80 -12.21
C PRO A 33 12.86 15.07 -11.28
N GLY A 34 13.35 14.03 -10.64
CA GLY A 34 14.40 14.16 -9.64
C GLY A 34 13.87 14.40 -8.24
N GLY A 35 12.58 14.66 -8.12
CA GLY A 35 11.98 14.94 -6.81
C GLY A 35 11.70 13.69 -6.02
N SER A 36 11.08 13.88 -4.87
CA SER A 36 10.75 12.79 -3.94
C SER A 36 9.33 12.92 -3.44
N LEU A 37 8.74 11.79 -3.08
CA LEU A 37 7.43 11.74 -2.44
C LEU A 37 7.43 10.64 -1.41
N ARG A 38 6.62 10.81 -0.39
CA ARG A 38 6.38 9.76 0.61
C ARG A 38 4.91 9.37 0.56
N LEU A 39 4.66 8.11 0.30
CA LEU A 39 3.30 7.58 0.28
C LEU A 39 3.01 6.89 1.60
N SER A 40 1.77 6.95 2.03
CA SER A 40 1.31 6.28 3.24
C SER A 40 0.12 5.42 2.91
N CYS A 41 -0.05 4.35 3.67
CA CYS A 41 -1.22 3.49 3.56
C CYS A 41 -1.70 3.21 4.96
N ALA A 42 -2.89 3.71 5.29
CA ALA A 42 -3.50 3.46 6.60
C ALA A 42 -4.39 2.25 6.48
N VAL A 43 -4.22 1.29 7.39
CA VAL A 43 -4.98 0.05 7.31
C VAL A 43 -5.88 -0.10 8.51
N SER A 44 -6.98 -0.83 8.32
CA SER A 44 -7.90 -1.14 9.40
C SER A 44 -8.64 -2.42 9.07
N GLY A 45 -9.24 -3.02 10.07
CA GLY A 45 -10.07 -4.21 9.87
C GLY A 45 -9.33 -5.51 10.02
N PHE A 46 -8.03 -5.50 10.34
CA PHE A 46 -7.29 -6.74 10.56
C PHE A 46 -6.06 -6.44 11.43
N THR A 47 -5.43 -7.51 11.90
CA THR A 47 -4.23 -7.38 12.73
C THR A 47 -3.05 -7.13 11.81
N PHE A 48 -2.64 -5.87 11.74
CA PHE A 48 -1.67 -5.44 10.74
C PHE A 48 -0.37 -6.22 10.80
N ASN A 49 0.18 -6.44 11.98
CA ASN A 49 1.48 -7.10 12.09
C ASN A 49 1.45 -8.57 11.76
N SER A 50 0.28 -9.13 11.49
CA SER A 50 0.18 -10.53 11.09
C SER A 50 0.25 -10.73 9.59
N TYR A 51 0.33 -9.66 8.81
CA TYR A 51 0.26 -9.77 7.37
C TYR A 51 1.43 -9.08 6.69
N ASP A 52 1.88 -9.69 5.60
CA ASP A 52 2.87 -9.08 4.72
C ASP A 52 2.17 -8.05 3.86
N MET A 53 2.88 -7.00 3.53
CA MET A 53 2.32 -5.90 2.74
C MET A 53 3.18 -5.63 1.53
N ASN A 54 2.57 -5.06 0.51
CA ASN A 54 3.24 -4.80 -0.75
C ASN A 54 2.82 -3.46 -1.32
N TRP A 55 3.68 -2.89 -2.14
CA TRP A 55 3.32 -1.78 -3.01
C TRP A 55 3.37 -2.25 -4.45
N VAL A 56 2.35 -1.88 -5.21
CA VAL A 56 2.32 -2.13 -6.65
C VAL A 56 1.88 -0.83 -7.31
N ARG A 57 2.12 -0.71 -8.61
CA ARG A 57 1.68 0.47 -9.34
C ARG A 57 1.15 0.08 -10.70
N GLN A 58 0.38 0.98 -11.29
CA GLN A 58 -0.09 0.80 -12.65
C GLN A 58 0.05 2.12 -13.40
N ALA A 59 0.92 2.13 -14.39
CA ALA A 59 1.10 3.29 -15.24
C ALA A 59 -0.03 3.35 -16.27
N PRO A 60 -0.29 4.53 -16.85
CA PRO A 60 -1.39 4.67 -17.79
C PRO A 60 -1.23 3.70 -18.96
N GLY A 61 -2.28 2.94 -19.23
CA GLY A 61 -2.29 2.00 -20.36
C GLY A 61 -1.41 0.79 -20.18
N LYS A 62 -0.89 0.54 -18.99
CA LYS A 62 0.00 -0.60 -18.77
C LYS A 62 -0.55 -1.49 -17.68
N GLY A 63 0.05 -2.65 -17.51
CA GLY A 63 -0.37 -3.60 -16.49
C GLY A 63 0.16 -3.23 -15.13
N LEU A 64 -0.23 -4.02 -14.15
CA LEU A 64 0.26 -3.83 -12.80
C LEU A 64 1.73 -4.23 -12.71
N GLU A 65 2.46 -3.48 -11.92
CA GLU A 65 3.87 -3.76 -11.69
C GLU A 65 4.11 -3.85 -10.19
N TRP A 66 4.64 -4.97 -9.72
CA TRP A 66 4.98 -5.12 -8.32
C TRP A 66 6.26 -4.34 -8.01
N LEU A 67 6.27 -3.63 -6.90
CA LEU A 67 7.41 -2.79 -6.53
C LEU A 67 8.15 -3.29 -5.30
N SER A 68 7.45 -3.68 -4.27
CA SER A 68 8.14 -4.02 -3.03
C SER A 68 7.27 -4.83 -2.09
N TYR A 69 7.93 -5.50 -1.16
CA TYR A 69 7.34 -6.39 -0.19
C TYR A 69 7.99 -6.13 1.17
N ILE A 70 7.20 -6.20 2.23
CA ILE A 70 7.71 -6.15 3.58
C ILE A 70 6.93 -7.15 4.43
N SER A 71 7.65 -7.96 5.21
CA SER A 71 7.00 -8.93 6.07
C SER A 71 6.39 -8.25 7.29
N GLY A 72 5.53 -8.97 8.00
CA GLY A 72 4.83 -8.43 9.14
C GLY A 72 5.74 -7.85 10.20
N SER A 73 6.90 -8.47 10.41
CA SER A 73 7.87 -8.05 11.41
C SER A 73 8.91 -7.10 10.85
N SER A 74 8.86 -6.79 9.57
CA SER A 74 9.85 -5.99 8.85
C SER A 74 11.19 -6.71 8.69
N ASN A 75 11.27 -7.99 9.01
CA ASN A 75 12.53 -8.72 8.90
C ASN A 75 12.91 -9.03 7.47
N TYR A 76 11.96 -9.08 6.57
CA TYR A 76 12.22 -9.41 5.16
C TYR A 76 11.67 -8.30 4.29
N ILE A 77 12.51 -7.75 3.43
CA ILE A 77 12.13 -6.68 2.52
C ILE A 77 12.69 -7.02 1.15
N TYR A 78 11.84 -6.92 0.13
CA TYR A 78 12.26 -7.13 -1.25
C TYR A 78 11.81 -5.94 -2.08
N ILE A 79 12.68 -5.50 -2.99
CA ILE A 79 12.42 -4.35 -3.84
C ILE A 79 12.64 -4.79 -5.28
N ALA A 80 11.73 -4.40 -6.17
CA ALA A 80 11.87 -4.74 -7.59
C ALA A 80 13.07 -4.01 -8.20
N ASP A 81 13.74 -4.67 -9.14
CA ASP A 81 14.91 -4.09 -9.76
C ASP A 81 14.62 -2.75 -10.43
N SER A 82 13.41 -2.58 -10.96
CA SER A 82 13.07 -1.35 -11.69
C SER A 82 13.13 -0.10 -10.81
N VAL A 83 13.03 -0.26 -9.50
CA VAL A 83 13.01 0.89 -8.58
C VAL A 83 14.07 0.76 -7.48
N LYS A 84 14.94 -0.23 -7.59
CA LYS A 84 15.94 -0.46 -6.56
C LYS A 84 16.86 0.76 -6.46
N GLY A 85 17.16 1.16 -5.22
CA GLY A 85 17.98 2.34 -4.99
C GLY A 85 17.18 3.64 -4.94
N ARG A 86 15.94 3.63 -5.40
CA ARG A 86 15.10 4.82 -5.41
C ARG A 86 13.82 4.65 -4.59
N PHE A 87 13.56 3.47 -4.13
CA PHE A 87 12.30 3.14 -3.45
C PHE A 87 12.63 2.43 -2.14
N THR A 88 12.01 2.87 -1.07
CA THR A 88 12.11 2.13 0.19
C THR A 88 10.71 1.90 0.74
N ILE A 89 10.55 0.78 1.41
CA ILE A 89 9.29 0.40 2.03
C ILE A 89 9.53 0.27 3.52
N SER A 90 8.58 0.71 4.32
CA SER A 90 8.67 0.56 5.76
C SER A 90 7.27 0.47 6.32
N ARG A 91 7.16 0.10 7.58
CA ARG A 91 5.87 0.02 8.24
C ARG A 91 6.01 0.38 9.71
N ASP A 92 4.91 0.87 10.28
CA ASP A 92 4.82 1.18 11.69
C ASP A 92 3.61 0.40 12.21
N ASN A 93 3.87 -0.74 12.84
CA ASN A 93 2.79 -1.61 13.28
C ASN A 93 1.97 -0.99 14.41
N ALA A 94 2.57 -0.12 15.19
CA ALA A 94 1.84 0.55 16.25
C ALA A 94 0.81 1.53 15.70
N ARG A 95 1.03 2.05 14.50
CA ARG A 95 0.14 3.01 13.87
C ARG A 95 -0.65 2.40 12.73
N ASN A 96 -0.52 1.10 12.49
CA ASN A 96 -1.21 0.42 11.40
C ASN A 96 -0.98 1.13 10.08
N SER A 97 0.27 1.44 9.80
CA SER A 97 0.62 2.21 8.61
C SER A 97 1.76 1.58 7.84
N LEU A 98 1.65 1.66 6.51
CA LEU A 98 2.68 1.22 5.59
C LEU A 98 3.16 2.46 4.83
N TYR A 99 4.45 2.52 4.56
CA TYR A 99 5.03 3.70 3.91
C TYR A 99 5.87 3.31 2.72
N ALA A 100 5.96 4.23 1.77
CA ALA A 100 6.87 4.12 0.64
C ALA A 100 7.55 5.46 0.46
N GLN A 101 8.88 5.46 0.35
CA GLN A 101 9.62 6.67 0.05
C GLN A 101 10.12 6.52 -1.38
N LEU A 102 9.72 7.45 -2.24
CA LEU A 102 10.11 7.45 -3.64
C LEU A 102 11.08 8.58 -3.87
N ASN A 103 12.27 8.26 -4.36
CA ASN A 103 13.30 9.26 -4.59
C ASN A 103 13.74 9.25 -6.04
N SER A 104 14.37 10.33 -6.47
CA SER A 104 14.89 10.44 -7.83
C SER A 104 13.84 10.04 -8.86
N LEU A 105 12.67 10.61 -8.71
CA LEU A 105 11.54 10.23 -9.55
C LEU A 105 11.75 10.60 -10.99
N ARG A 106 11.26 9.74 -11.88
CA ARG A 106 11.34 9.94 -13.33
C ARG A 106 9.95 10.07 -13.91
N VAL A 107 9.87 10.62 -15.10
CA VAL A 107 8.58 10.75 -15.76
C VAL A 107 7.88 9.40 -15.89
N ASP A 108 8.64 8.32 -16.13
CA ASP A 108 8.01 7.00 -16.26
C ASP A 108 7.64 6.38 -14.92
N ASP A 109 7.84 7.06 -13.82
CA ASP A 109 7.29 6.63 -12.52
C ASP A 109 5.85 7.11 -12.32
N THR A 110 5.30 7.86 -13.27
CA THR A 110 3.91 8.30 -13.22
C THR A 110 2.99 7.09 -13.24
N ALA A 111 2.17 6.97 -12.22
CA ALA A 111 1.30 5.80 -12.08
C ALA A 111 0.37 5.99 -10.90
N VAL A 112 -0.62 5.12 -10.80
CA VAL A 112 -1.42 4.99 -9.57
C VAL A 112 -0.71 3.94 -8.72
N TYR A 113 -0.44 4.28 -7.47
CA TYR A 113 0.28 3.41 -6.55
C TYR A 113 -0.71 2.85 -5.53
N TYR A 114 -0.66 1.53 -5.37
CA TYR A 114 -1.56 0.81 -4.48
C TYR A 114 -0.78 0.10 -3.39
N CYS A 115 -1.30 0.10 -2.16
CA CYS A 115 -0.83 -0.84 -1.16
C CYS A 115 -1.75 -2.06 -1.17
N THR A 116 -1.19 -3.22 -0.95
CA THR A 116 -1.94 -4.46 -0.98
C THR A 116 -1.54 -5.34 0.19
N ARG A 117 -2.48 -6.15 0.64
CA ARG A 117 -2.21 -7.14 1.68
C ARG A 117 -1.93 -8.48 1.02
N GLY A 118 -0.85 -9.12 1.41
CA GLY A 118 -0.49 -10.42 0.86
C GLY A 118 -1.04 -11.56 1.67
N SER A 119 -1.28 -12.66 1.02
CA SER A 119 -1.78 -13.86 1.68
C SER A 119 -1.34 -15.08 0.87
N TYR A 120 -1.53 -16.27 1.45
CA TYR A 120 -1.15 -17.52 0.81
C TYR A 120 -2.34 -18.45 0.76
N TYR A 121 -2.50 -19.17 -0.36
CA TYR A 121 -3.40 -20.28 -0.40
C TYR A 121 -2.74 -21.45 0.31
N GLY A 122 -3.51 -22.45 0.68
CA GLY A 122 -2.98 -23.63 1.32
C GLY A 122 -1.89 -24.30 0.52
N SER A 123 -1.85 -24.12 -0.78
CA SER A 123 -0.81 -24.71 -1.61
C SER A 123 0.47 -23.90 -1.60
N GLY A 124 0.50 -22.77 -0.91
CA GLY A 124 1.69 -21.93 -0.89
C GLY A 124 1.69 -20.82 -1.93
N LEU A 125 0.64 -20.71 -2.71
CA LEU A 125 0.57 -19.66 -3.73
C LEU A 125 0.31 -18.30 -3.07
N TYR A 126 1.17 -17.34 -3.34
CA TYR A 126 1.05 -15.99 -2.77
C TYR A 126 0.15 -15.14 -3.66
N TYR A 127 -0.72 -14.36 -3.05
CA TYR A 127 -1.62 -13.50 -3.80
C TYR A 127 -1.96 -12.28 -2.95
N PHE A 128 -2.55 -11.26 -3.59
CA PHE A 128 -2.98 -10.06 -2.88
C PHE A 128 -4.48 -10.17 -2.67
N ASP A 129 -4.89 -10.22 -1.40
CA ASP A 129 -6.30 -10.45 -1.11
C ASP A 129 -7.06 -9.16 -0.78
N SER A 130 -6.37 -8.05 -0.66
CA SER A 130 -7.02 -6.76 -0.42
C SER A 130 -6.17 -5.66 -1.01
N TRP A 131 -6.82 -4.64 -1.56
CA TRP A 131 -6.18 -3.53 -2.26
C TRP A 131 -6.76 -2.22 -1.79
N GLY A 132 -5.94 -1.18 -1.79
CA GLY A 132 -6.44 0.16 -1.58
C GLY A 132 -7.03 0.73 -2.85
N GLN A 133 -7.49 1.98 -2.78
CA GLN A 133 -8.04 2.66 -3.95
C GLN A 133 -6.96 3.25 -4.81
N GLY A 134 -5.78 3.42 -4.28
CA GLY A 134 -4.66 3.96 -5.01
C GLY A 134 -4.48 5.45 -4.83
N THR A 135 -3.25 5.90 -5.02
CA THR A 135 -2.95 7.33 -4.99
C THR A 135 -2.14 7.64 -6.25
N LEU A 136 -2.50 8.70 -6.95
CA LEU A 136 -1.88 9.05 -8.22
C LEU A 136 -0.60 9.85 -7.98
N VAL A 137 0.48 9.41 -8.61
CA VAL A 137 1.74 10.15 -8.63
C VAL A 137 1.99 10.56 -10.07
N THR A 138 2.16 11.84 -10.30
CA THR A 138 2.45 12.39 -11.62
C THR A 138 3.80 13.07 -11.57
N VAL A 139 4.71 12.62 -12.41
CA VAL A 139 6.05 13.21 -12.49
C VAL A 139 6.14 13.93 -13.81
N SER A 140 6.26 15.24 -13.75
CA SER A 140 6.24 16.06 -14.95
C SER A 140 7.04 17.33 -14.74
N SER A 141 7.76 17.73 -15.76
CA SER A 141 8.54 18.94 -15.70
C SER A 141 7.74 20.18 -16.13
N ALA A 142 6.50 19.98 -16.53
CA ALA A 142 5.68 21.10 -17.03
C ALA A 142 5.13 21.99 -15.92
#